data_3e7952373294bbd11bdf597bcc92c0d0
#
_entry.id   3e7952373294bbd11bdf597bcc92c0d0
#
_cell.length_a   1.000
_cell.length_b   1.000
_cell.length_c   1.000
_cell.angle_alpha   90.00
_cell.angle_beta   90.00
_cell.angle_gamma   90.00
#
_symmetry.space_group_name_H-M   'P 1'
#
loop_
_entity.id
_entity.type
_entity.pdbx_description
1 polymer ?
#
loop_
_entity_poly.entity_id
_entity_poly.type
_entity_poly.pdbx_seq_one_letter_code
_entity_poly.pdbx_strand_id
1 'polypeptide(L)'
;MSYGWYLWHWPLLVLGPAALNRAAGPWLSLQLSAVALLLAWATLHLVENPVRFRASLRRRPTLSAAFGAGLSASVVCVCLVAASFPPSISSSVRSPELGAALAAARDPGGRLAGLIAASGTALPANLSPALPDVKEQRSAVYRDGCHVGYAATRSPACVYGVPSARKVVILFGDSHAAQWFPALDRLSREHGWRLVSLTKASCKTADVTIRAEGRAYEACDTWREWALRRIAELRPALVVAASSEAAEPVDRMADPAREWTAGYERVYRRLVHDAGRVAVLLDSPWPKGDAVECAARHPLRLGNCEADRREAIRSPVLREAAAAAARRTGAAVVDPAPWLCPRAGRCPAVVADTFVYRDESHVAEGYARALTPVLGQEIRDRGLAPGP
;
A
#
# COMPACT_ATOMS: atom_id res chain seq x y z
N MET A 1 -8.11 -11.77 -41.45
CA MET A 1 -6.87 -11.53 -40.67
C MET A 1 -7.05 -10.60 -39.44
N SER A 2 -7.91 -9.58 -39.53
CA SER A 2 -8.09 -8.62 -38.40
C SER A 2 -8.49 -9.26 -37.05
N TYR A 3 -9.43 -10.20 -37.07
CA TYR A 3 -9.90 -10.90 -35.88
C TYR A 3 -8.83 -11.85 -35.29
N GLY A 4 -8.17 -12.65 -36.12
CA GLY A 4 -7.07 -13.51 -35.65
C GLY A 4 -5.93 -12.72 -35.06
N TRP A 5 -5.59 -11.55 -35.64
CA TRP A 5 -4.56 -10.68 -35.10
C TRP A 5 -4.99 -10.11 -33.76
N TYR A 6 -6.25 -9.69 -33.61
CA TYR A 6 -6.82 -9.23 -32.35
C TYR A 6 -6.70 -10.29 -31.23
N LEU A 7 -6.92 -11.56 -31.54
CA LEU A 7 -6.79 -12.66 -30.57
C LEU A 7 -5.36 -12.93 -30.14
N TRP A 8 -4.37 -12.80 -31.05
CA TRP A 8 -2.97 -13.08 -30.74
C TRP A 8 -2.20 -11.91 -30.16
N HIS A 9 -2.49 -10.66 -30.57
CA HIS A 9 -1.67 -9.52 -30.16
C HIS A 9 -1.80 -9.24 -28.66
N TRP A 10 -3.00 -9.31 -28.09
CA TRP A 10 -3.22 -9.00 -26.69
C TRP A 10 -2.48 -9.95 -25.73
N PRO A 11 -2.60 -11.29 -25.83
CA PRO A 11 -1.80 -12.19 -25.00
C PRO A 11 -0.30 -11.99 -25.16
N LEU A 12 0.19 -11.78 -26.38
CA LEU A 12 1.62 -11.58 -26.61
C LEU A 12 2.14 -10.28 -26.03
N LEU A 13 1.41 -9.18 -26.15
CA LEU A 13 1.81 -7.89 -25.56
C LEU A 13 1.75 -7.86 -24.04
N VAL A 14 0.83 -8.62 -23.45
CA VAL A 14 0.67 -8.69 -21.98
C VAL A 14 1.61 -9.72 -21.37
N LEU A 15 1.62 -10.94 -21.89
CA LEU A 15 2.39 -12.05 -21.32
C LEU A 15 3.84 -12.12 -21.83
N GLY A 16 4.10 -11.63 -23.05
CA GLY A 16 5.41 -11.72 -23.69
C GLY A 16 6.53 -11.01 -22.90
N PRO A 17 6.35 -9.76 -22.46
CA PRO A 17 7.35 -9.08 -21.64
C PRO A 17 7.65 -9.83 -20.34
N ALA A 18 6.62 -10.35 -19.67
CA ALA A 18 6.77 -11.14 -18.46
C ALA A 18 7.48 -12.47 -18.71
N ALA A 19 7.13 -13.21 -19.76
CA ALA A 19 7.76 -14.46 -20.12
C ALA A 19 9.23 -14.29 -20.53
N LEU A 20 9.57 -13.16 -21.18
CA LEU A 20 10.93 -12.83 -21.58
C LEU A 20 11.74 -12.13 -20.47
N ASN A 21 11.09 -11.86 -19.33
CA ASN A 21 11.66 -11.07 -18.21
C ASN A 21 12.29 -9.74 -18.68
N ARG A 22 11.57 -9.02 -19.57
CA ARG A 22 11.97 -7.73 -20.12
C ARG A 22 10.91 -6.69 -19.86
N ALA A 23 11.32 -5.44 -19.64
CA ALA A 23 10.38 -4.32 -19.54
C ALA A 23 9.65 -4.14 -20.89
N ALA A 24 8.35 -3.84 -20.84
CA ALA A 24 7.58 -3.48 -22.01
C ALA A 24 8.16 -2.16 -22.58
N GLY A 25 8.63 -2.20 -23.83
CA GLY A 25 9.18 -1.07 -24.53
C GLY A 25 8.73 -1.08 -26.00
N PRO A 26 8.84 0.04 -26.74
CA PRO A 26 8.30 0.15 -28.09
C PRO A 26 8.89 -0.89 -29.04
N TRP A 27 10.16 -1.19 -28.95
CA TRP A 27 10.81 -2.21 -29.80
C TRP A 27 10.34 -3.63 -29.49
N LEU A 28 10.21 -4.01 -28.22
CA LEU A 28 9.68 -5.31 -27.82
C LEU A 28 8.22 -5.45 -28.22
N SER A 29 7.42 -4.41 -28.02
CA SER A 29 6.01 -4.41 -28.44
C SER A 29 5.84 -4.55 -29.95
N LEU A 30 6.72 -3.92 -30.75
CA LEU A 30 6.73 -4.06 -32.21
C LEU A 30 7.06 -5.49 -32.63
N GLN A 31 8.08 -6.11 -32.02
CA GLN A 31 8.47 -7.50 -32.28
C GLN A 31 7.34 -8.47 -31.93
N LEU A 32 6.71 -8.31 -30.75
CA LEU A 32 5.59 -9.15 -30.32
C LEU A 32 4.36 -8.97 -31.22
N SER A 33 4.10 -7.74 -31.71
CA SER A 33 3.04 -7.48 -32.68
C SER A 33 3.31 -8.13 -34.03
N ALA A 34 4.55 -8.16 -34.48
CA ALA A 34 4.94 -8.86 -35.70
C ALA A 34 4.76 -10.40 -35.56
N VAL A 35 5.15 -10.96 -34.41
CA VAL A 35 4.90 -12.37 -34.08
C VAL A 35 3.40 -12.67 -34.05
N ALA A 36 2.59 -11.79 -33.45
CA ALA A 36 1.13 -11.90 -33.44
C ALA A 36 0.55 -11.95 -34.85
N LEU A 37 1.08 -11.14 -35.74
CA LEU A 37 0.65 -11.11 -37.15
C LEU A 37 0.98 -12.43 -37.88
N LEU A 38 2.18 -12.95 -37.66
CA LEU A 38 2.59 -14.26 -38.21
C LEU A 38 1.73 -15.40 -37.67
N LEU A 39 1.43 -15.41 -36.37
CA LEU A 39 0.54 -16.42 -35.78
C LEU A 39 -0.90 -16.29 -36.29
N ALA A 40 -1.40 -15.08 -36.46
CA ALA A 40 -2.71 -14.83 -37.05
C ALA A 40 -2.77 -15.33 -38.49
N TRP A 41 -1.73 -15.10 -39.29
CA TRP A 41 -1.61 -15.63 -40.67
C TRP A 41 -1.58 -17.14 -40.67
N ALA A 42 -0.73 -17.74 -39.84
CA ALA A 42 -0.64 -19.21 -39.73
C ALA A 42 -1.97 -19.82 -39.29
N THR A 43 -2.62 -19.27 -38.26
CA THR A 43 -3.94 -19.73 -37.79
C THR A 43 -4.99 -19.65 -38.90
N LEU A 44 -5.02 -18.55 -39.66
CA LEU A 44 -5.94 -18.38 -40.77
C LEU A 44 -5.76 -19.48 -41.86
N HIS A 45 -4.52 -19.74 -42.26
CA HIS A 45 -4.23 -20.63 -43.37
C HIS A 45 -4.20 -22.13 -42.99
N LEU A 46 -3.70 -22.46 -41.80
CA LEU A 46 -3.50 -23.84 -41.37
C LEU A 46 -4.70 -24.39 -40.56
N VAL A 47 -5.51 -23.53 -39.94
CA VAL A 47 -6.61 -23.97 -39.09
C VAL A 47 -7.96 -23.43 -39.58
N GLU A 48 -8.12 -22.09 -39.66
CA GLU A 48 -9.43 -21.49 -39.93
C GLU A 48 -9.95 -21.86 -41.36
N ASN A 49 -9.17 -21.61 -42.38
CA ASN A 49 -9.59 -21.86 -43.76
C ASN A 49 -9.84 -23.37 -44.05
N PRO A 50 -8.96 -24.32 -43.68
CA PRO A 50 -9.21 -25.73 -43.87
C PRO A 50 -10.47 -26.25 -43.18
N VAL A 51 -10.75 -25.75 -41.96
CA VAL A 51 -11.97 -26.12 -41.21
C VAL A 51 -13.20 -25.47 -41.81
N ARG A 52 -13.15 -24.16 -42.06
CA ARG A 52 -14.26 -23.35 -42.58
C ARG A 52 -14.74 -23.79 -43.96
N PHE A 53 -13.82 -24.20 -44.83
CA PHE A 53 -14.15 -24.62 -46.22
C PHE A 53 -14.30 -26.12 -46.36
N ARG A 54 -14.26 -26.92 -45.29
CA ARG A 54 -14.42 -28.37 -45.35
C ARG A 54 -15.85 -28.74 -45.79
N ALA A 55 -15.98 -29.40 -46.93
CA ALA A 55 -17.27 -29.71 -47.52
C ALA A 55 -18.21 -30.53 -46.62
N SER A 56 -17.65 -31.42 -45.80
CA SER A 56 -18.40 -32.24 -44.83
C SER A 56 -19.05 -31.40 -43.73
N LEU A 57 -18.37 -30.37 -43.25
CA LEU A 57 -18.90 -29.46 -42.24
C LEU A 57 -19.94 -28.51 -42.83
N ARG A 58 -19.68 -27.95 -44.01
CA ARG A 58 -20.61 -27.04 -44.70
C ARG A 58 -21.95 -27.68 -45.07
N ARG A 59 -21.93 -28.97 -45.45
CA ARG A 59 -23.14 -29.68 -45.90
C ARG A 59 -23.96 -30.31 -44.77
N ARG A 60 -23.41 -30.41 -43.57
CA ARG A 60 -24.09 -31.05 -42.41
C ARG A 60 -24.06 -30.11 -41.19
N PRO A 61 -25.12 -29.31 -40.98
CA PRO A 61 -25.16 -28.34 -39.89
C PRO A 61 -25.05 -28.98 -38.50
N THR A 62 -25.59 -30.18 -38.31
CA THR A 62 -25.47 -30.94 -37.06
C THR A 62 -24.03 -31.35 -36.77
N LEU A 63 -23.26 -31.73 -37.80
CA LEU A 63 -21.84 -32.07 -37.65
C LEU A 63 -21.01 -30.81 -37.30
N SER A 64 -21.34 -29.65 -37.89
CA SER A 64 -20.70 -28.37 -37.53
C SER A 64 -20.99 -27.97 -36.10
N ALA A 65 -22.23 -28.11 -35.67
CA ALA A 65 -22.63 -27.80 -34.28
C ALA A 65 -21.94 -28.74 -33.27
N ALA A 66 -21.89 -30.04 -33.56
CA ALA A 66 -21.21 -31.03 -32.73
C ALA A 66 -19.69 -30.76 -32.66
N PHE A 67 -19.06 -30.39 -33.78
CA PHE A 67 -17.64 -30.04 -33.83
C PHE A 67 -17.36 -28.77 -32.99
N GLY A 68 -18.20 -27.75 -33.14
CA GLY A 68 -18.08 -26.52 -32.34
C GLY A 68 -18.28 -26.79 -30.84
N ALA A 69 -19.28 -27.55 -30.46
CA ALA A 69 -19.52 -27.97 -29.08
C ALA A 69 -18.35 -28.77 -28.51
N GLY A 70 -17.77 -29.68 -29.28
CA GLY A 70 -16.59 -30.46 -28.89
C GLY A 70 -15.36 -29.58 -28.62
N LEU A 71 -15.10 -28.62 -29.52
CA LEU A 71 -14.01 -27.65 -29.31
C LEU A 71 -14.25 -26.80 -28.05
N SER A 72 -15.45 -26.28 -27.87
CA SER A 72 -15.79 -25.50 -26.66
C SER A 72 -15.62 -26.31 -25.38
N ALA A 73 -16.12 -27.56 -25.40
CA ALA A 73 -15.95 -28.47 -24.24
C ALA A 73 -14.47 -28.77 -23.97
N SER A 74 -13.65 -28.95 -25.01
CA SER A 74 -12.21 -29.18 -24.86
C SER A 74 -11.50 -27.96 -24.22
N VAL A 75 -11.84 -26.74 -24.65
CA VAL A 75 -11.28 -25.51 -24.07
C VAL A 75 -11.70 -25.39 -22.62
N VAL A 76 -12.98 -25.60 -22.31
CA VAL A 76 -13.48 -25.57 -20.92
C VAL A 76 -12.75 -26.60 -20.05
N CYS A 77 -12.59 -27.84 -20.58
CA CYS A 77 -11.87 -28.89 -19.85
C CYS A 77 -10.41 -28.51 -19.59
N VAL A 78 -9.70 -27.98 -20.58
CA VAL A 78 -8.31 -27.50 -20.42
C VAL A 78 -8.23 -26.36 -19.37
N CYS A 79 -9.17 -25.40 -19.41
CA CYS A 79 -9.23 -24.32 -18.43
C CYS A 79 -9.50 -24.85 -17.02
N LEU A 80 -10.42 -25.80 -16.86
CA LEU A 80 -10.71 -26.40 -15.55
C LEU A 80 -9.51 -27.20 -15.01
N VAL A 81 -8.83 -27.98 -15.88
CA VAL A 81 -7.60 -28.68 -15.51
C VAL A 81 -6.51 -27.68 -15.11
N ALA A 82 -6.28 -26.65 -15.93
CA ALA A 82 -5.29 -25.62 -15.62
C ALA A 82 -5.61 -24.88 -14.30
N ALA A 83 -6.89 -24.59 -14.04
CA ALA A 83 -7.32 -23.97 -12.79
C ALA A 83 -7.18 -24.90 -11.58
N SER A 84 -7.26 -26.24 -11.79
CA SER A 84 -7.07 -27.23 -10.72
C SER A 84 -5.60 -27.43 -10.34
N PHE A 85 -4.68 -27.03 -11.21
CA PHE A 85 -3.23 -27.11 -11.00
C PHE A 85 -2.57 -25.74 -11.21
N PRO A 86 -2.91 -24.73 -10.40
CA PRO A 86 -2.29 -23.41 -10.54
C PRO A 86 -0.78 -23.57 -10.33
N PRO A 87 0.06 -22.94 -11.18
CA PRO A 87 1.50 -22.94 -10.95
C PRO A 87 1.80 -22.29 -9.59
N SER A 88 2.72 -22.88 -8.83
CA SER A 88 3.18 -22.28 -7.59
C SER A 88 3.91 -20.97 -7.91
N ILE A 89 3.33 -19.83 -7.51
CA ILE A 89 3.93 -18.50 -7.66
C ILE A 89 4.81 -18.13 -6.46
N SER A 90 5.03 -19.06 -5.54
CA SER A 90 5.87 -18.89 -4.35
C SER A 90 7.05 -19.87 -4.38
N SER A 91 8.08 -19.57 -3.60
CA SER A 91 9.14 -20.53 -3.30
C SER A 91 8.59 -21.69 -2.46
N SER A 92 9.33 -22.81 -2.37
CA SER A 92 9.03 -23.91 -1.43
C SER A 92 9.38 -23.55 0.03
N VAL A 93 10.05 -22.42 0.26
CA VAL A 93 10.55 -22.01 1.56
C VAL A 93 9.45 -21.32 2.35
N ARG A 94 9.25 -21.76 3.59
CA ARG A 94 8.37 -21.11 4.56
C ARG A 94 9.16 -20.08 5.36
N SER A 95 8.57 -18.93 5.59
CA SER A 95 9.13 -17.87 6.45
C SER A 95 8.47 -17.90 7.83
N PRO A 96 9.11 -17.34 8.88
CA PRO A 96 8.44 -17.10 10.16
C PRO A 96 7.17 -16.27 10.00
N GLU A 97 6.18 -16.48 10.86
CA GLU A 97 5.03 -15.59 10.95
C GLU A 97 5.47 -14.27 11.62
N LEU A 98 5.36 -13.17 10.89
CA LEU A 98 5.87 -11.86 11.33
C LEU A 98 5.26 -11.42 12.65
N GLY A 99 3.92 -11.47 12.75
CA GLY A 99 3.22 -11.02 13.95
C GLY A 99 3.59 -11.81 15.20
N ALA A 100 3.65 -13.13 15.11
CA ALA A 100 4.04 -14.01 16.22
C ALA A 100 5.51 -13.80 16.60
N ALA A 101 6.40 -13.66 15.60
CA ALA A 101 7.83 -13.44 15.84
C ALA A 101 8.12 -12.12 16.57
N LEU A 102 7.35 -11.06 16.28
CA LEU A 102 7.47 -9.76 16.95
C LEU A 102 6.82 -9.77 18.33
N ALA A 103 5.66 -10.41 18.49
CA ALA A 103 4.97 -10.49 19.77
C ALA A 103 5.76 -11.29 20.84
N ALA A 104 6.50 -12.32 20.42
CA ALA A 104 7.33 -13.14 21.30
C ALA A 104 8.68 -12.50 21.65
N ALA A 105 9.08 -11.43 20.98
CA ALA A 105 10.39 -10.82 21.15
C ALA A 105 10.45 -9.91 22.39
N ARG A 106 11.55 -9.99 23.17
CA ARG A 106 11.84 -9.01 24.24
C ARG A 106 12.19 -7.63 23.67
N ASP A 107 12.84 -7.59 22.51
CA ASP A 107 13.14 -6.42 21.71
C ASP A 107 12.50 -6.58 20.33
N PRO A 108 11.22 -6.17 20.15
CA PRO A 108 10.53 -6.25 18.87
C PRO A 108 11.20 -5.45 17.75
N GLY A 109 11.78 -4.28 18.08
CA GLY A 109 12.49 -3.45 17.11
C GLY A 109 13.75 -4.12 16.56
N GLY A 110 14.60 -4.66 17.43
CA GLY A 110 15.78 -5.42 17.02
C GLY A 110 15.41 -6.72 16.27
N ARG A 111 14.34 -7.41 16.69
CA ARG A 111 13.83 -8.58 15.99
C ARG A 111 13.38 -8.26 14.57
N LEU A 112 12.63 -7.17 14.41
CA LEU A 112 12.17 -6.68 13.10
C LEU A 112 13.36 -6.35 12.18
N ALA A 113 14.36 -5.64 12.69
CA ALA A 113 15.57 -5.32 11.92
C ALA A 113 16.27 -6.58 11.40
N GLY A 114 16.36 -7.63 12.23
CA GLY A 114 16.89 -8.93 11.83
C GLY A 114 16.05 -9.61 10.74
N LEU A 115 14.72 -9.55 10.84
CA LEU A 115 13.80 -10.11 9.82
C LEU A 115 13.88 -9.35 8.50
N ILE A 116 13.99 -8.02 8.54
CA ILE A 116 14.21 -7.17 7.35
C ILE A 116 15.53 -7.53 6.67
N ALA A 117 16.60 -7.68 7.43
CA ALA A 117 17.91 -8.04 6.89
C ALA A 117 17.95 -9.47 6.30
N ALA A 118 17.10 -10.35 6.80
CA ALA A 118 16.95 -11.73 6.33
C ALA A 118 15.86 -11.90 5.25
N SER A 119 15.30 -10.81 4.71
CA SER A 119 14.25 -10.87 3.69
C SER A 119 14.72 -11.65 2.45
N GLY A 120 13.89 -12.59 2.01
CA GLY A 120 14.18 -13.46 0.88
C GLY A 120 13.96 -12.76 -0.48
N THR A 121 14.53 -13.37 -1.52
CA THR A 121 14.39 -12.88 -2.91
C THR A 121 13.16 -13.43 -3.64
N ALA A 122 12.36 -14.28 -3.00
CA ALA A 122 11.18 -14.91 -3.57
C ALA A 122 10.01 -14.87 -2.57
N LEU A 123 8.78 -14.94 -3.10
CA LEU A 123 7.58 -15.06 -2.25
C LEU A 123 7.65 -16.32 -1.39
N PRO A 124 7.43 -16.24 -0.08
CA PRO A 124 7.41 -17.41 0.79
C PRO A 124 6.17 -18.28 0.52
N ALA A 125 6.30 -19.60 0.77
CA ALA A 125 5.20 -20.55 0.59
C ALA A 125 3.98 -20.27 1.47
N ASN A 126 4.18 -19.58 2.58
CA ASN A 126 3.15 -19.22 3.56
C ASN A 126 2.86 -17.73 3.62
N LEU A 127 3.00 -17.02 2.47
CA LEU A 127 2.66 -15.60 2.39
C LEU A 127 1.23 -15.36 2.93
N SER A 128 1.09 -14.42 3.86
CA SER A 128 -0.20 -14.11 4.52
C SER A 128 -0.43 -12.60 4.60
N PRO A 129 -1.51 -12.07 4.00
CA PRO A 129 -2.47 -12.79 3.14
C PRO A 129 -1.85 -13.26 1.83
N ALA A 130 -2.58 -14.08 1.08
CA ALA A 130 -2.18 -14.44 -0.27
C ALA A 130 -2.07 -13.18 -1.16
N LEU A 131 -1.19 -13.21 -2.15
CA LEU A 131 -0.87 -12.04 -2.97
C LEU A 131 -2.10 -11.32 -3.58
N PRO A 132 -3.14 -12.00 -4.10
CA PRO A 132 -4.35 -11.34 -4.62
C PRO A 132 -5.10 -10.54 -3.54
N ASP A 133 -5.05 -10.99 -2.29
CA ASP A 133 -5.84 -10.42 -1.19
C ASP A 133 -5.16 -9.21 -0.53
N VAL A 134 -3.88 -8.95 -0.82
CA VAL A 134 -3.11 -7.86 -0.18
C VAL A 134 -3.78 -6.50 -0.40
N LYS A 135 -4.20 -6.22 -1.64
CA LYS A 135 -4.86 -4.96 -2.00
C LYS A 135 -6.26 -4.81 -1.42
N GLU A 136 -6.94 -5.94 -1.20
CA GLU A 136 -8.32 -5.97 -0.69
C GLU A 136 -8.38 -5.72 0.82
N GLN A 137 -7.29 -5.96 1.55
CA GLN A 137 -7.26 -5.69 2.99
C GLN A 137 -7.35 -4.19 3.27
N ARG A 138 -8.45 -3.81 3.91
CA ARG A 138 -8.72 -2.44 4.34
C ARG A 138 -9.05 -2.42 5.81
N SER A 139 -8.42 -1.54 6.57
CA SER A 139 -8.70 -1.36 8.00
C SER A 139 -10.12 -0.84 8.25
N ALA A 140 -10.61 -0.96 9.49
CA ALA A 140 -11.96 -0.56 9.86
C ALA A 140 -12.25 0.91 9.50
N VAL A 141 -11.29 1.82 9.63
CA VAL A 141 -11.49 3.24 9.29
C VAL A 141 -11.95 3.49 7.85
N TYR A 142 -11.57 2.62 6.91
CA TYR A 142 -12.05 2.70 5.53
C TYR A 142 -13.44 2.10 5.37
N ARG A 143 -13.69 0.93 5.98
CA ARG A 143 -14.99 0.26 5.89
C ARG A 143 -16.10 1.02 6.59
N ASP A 144 -15.79 1.69 7.69
CA ASP A 144 -16.74 2.43 8.52
C ASP A 144 -16.92 3.89 8.06
N GLY A 145 -16.26 4.28 6.94
CA GLY A 145 -16.30 5.66 6.42
C GLY A 145 -15.59 6.69 7.31
N CYS A 146 -14.71 6.24 8.19
CA CYS A 146 -13.98 7.09 9.14
C CYS A 146 -12.71 7.71 8.55
N HIS A 147 -12.17 7.12 7.48
CA HIS A 147 -11.22 7.82 6.61
C HIS A 147 -12.02 8.57 5.55
N VAL A 148 -12.25 9.86 5.80
CA VAL A 148 -13.17 10.65 4.96
C VAL A 148 -12.55 11.06 3.62
N GLY A 149 -13.38 11.11 2.59
CA GLY A 149 -12.98 11.47 1.23
C GLY A 149 -12.71 12.96 1.02
N TYR A 150 -12.34 13.32 -0.22
CA TYR A 150 -11.89 14.68 -0.58
C TYR A 150 -12.90 15.78 -0.27
N ALA A 151 -14.19 15.57 -0.48
CA ALA A 151 -15.21 16.61 -0.29
C ALA A 151 -15.58 16.86 1.18
N ALA A 152 -15.27 15.95 2.09
CA ALA A 152 -15.70 16.04 3.47
C ALA A 152 -14.96 17.18 4.22
N THR A 153 -15.69 17.98 4.98
CA THR A 153 -15.15 19.05 5.86
C THR A 153 -15.21 18.69 7.33
N ARG A 154 -15.77 17.52 7.67
CA ARG A 154 -15.87 16.96 9.03
C ARG A 154 -15.79 15.43 8.96
N SER A 155 -15.46 14.80 10.07
CA SER A 155 -15.52 13.33 10.21
C SER A 155 -16.71 12.93 11.10
N PRO A 156 -17.29 11.73 10.90
CA PRO A 156 -18.23 11.15 11.84
C PRO A 156 -17.56 10.83 13.20
N ALA A 157 -18.33 10.35 14.15
CA ALA A 157 -17.82 9.90 15.44
C ALA A 157 -17.12 8.53 15.28
N CYS A 158 -15.81 8.56 15.10
CA CYS A 158 -14.98 7.39 14.79
C CYS A 158 -14.21 6.94 16.03
N VAL A 159 -14.86 6.10 16.85
CA VAL A 159 -14.33 5.63 18.13
C VAL A 159 -14.04 4.15 18.08
N TYR A 160 -12.82 3.78 18.48
CA TYR A 160 -12.27 2.42 18.45
C TYR A 160 -11.52 2.09 19.75
N GLY A 161 -10.78 0.99 19.78
CA GLY A 161 -10.09 0.54 20.97
C GLY A 161 -11.08 0.07 22.04
N VAL A 162 -11.05 0.73 23.20
CA VAL A 162 -12.03 0.55 24.29
C VAL A 162 -12.90 1.82 24.39
N PRO A 163 -14.11 1.85 23.78
CA PRO A 163 -14.91 3.08 23.64
C PRO A 163 -15.26 3.77 24.96
N SER A 164 -15.45 3.00 26.05
CA SER A 164 -15.77 3.52 27.39
C SER A 164 -14.57 4.02 28.18
N ALA A 165 -13.34 3.85 27.65
CA ALA A 165 -12.12 4.27 28.36
C ALA A 165 -12.03 5.77 28.48
N ARG A 166 -11.50 6.24 29.62
CA ARG A 166 -11.29 7.68 29.88
C ARG A 166 -10.08 8.23 29.13
N LYS A 167 -9.06 7.40 28.91
CA LYS A 167 -7.82 7.81 28.23
C LYS A 167 -8.03 7.82 26.73
N VAL A 168 -7.99 9.00 26.14
CA VAL A 168 -8.20 9.19 24.70
C VAL A 168 -6.86 9.24 23.98
N VAL A 169 -6.74 8.46 22.94
CA VAL A 169 -5.66 8.52 21.95
C VAL A 169 -6.28 8.95 20.63
N ILE A 170 -5.65 9.86 19.91
CA ILE A 170 -6.12 10.33 18.60
C ILE A 170 -5.11 9.98 17.53
N LEU A 171 -5.60 9.38 16.43
CA LEU A 171 -4.86 9.26 15.17
C LEU A 171 -5.30 10.40 14.25
N PHE A 172 -4.36 11.28 13.85
CA PHE A 172 -4.64 12.48 13.08
C PHE A 172 -3.79 12.59 11.82
N GLY A 173 -4.42 12.83 10.66
CA GLY A 173 -3.72 13.09 9.41
C GLY A 173 -4.41 12.56 8.15
N ASP A 174 -3.61 12.13 7.17
CA ASP A 174 -4.11 11.61 5.90
C ASP A 174 -4.15 10.07 5.86
N SER A 175 -4.14 9.49 4.65
CA SER A 175 -4.13 8.02 4.47
C SER A 175 -2.85 7.37 5.02
N HIS A 176 -1.73 8.12 5.10
CA HIS A 176 -0.49 7.65 5.72
C HIS A 176 -0.53 7.70 7.27
N ALA A 177 -1.48 8.44 7.85
CA ALA A 177 -1.86 8.22 9.24
C ALA A 177 -2.78 6.99 9.36
N ALA A 178 -3.80 6.89 8.51
CA ALA A 178 -4.76 5.79 8.54
C ALA A 178 -4.13 4.40 8.38
N GLN A 179 -3.00 4.27 7.67
CA GLN A 179 -2.28 2.99 7.56
C GLN A 179 -1.78 2.43 8.91
N TRP A 180 -1.56 3.29 9.92
CA TRP A 180 -1.12 2.89 11.26
C TRP A 180 -2.27 2.55 12.20
N PHE A 181 -3.51 2.74 11.74
CA PHE A 181 -4.71 2.43 12.52
C PHE A 181 -4.72 0.99 13.06
N PRO A 182 -4.38 -0.07 12.29
CA PRO A 182 -4.43 -1.45 12.78
C PRO A 182 -3.55 -1.68 14.00
N ALA A 183 -2.36 -1.07 14.03
CA ALA A 183 -1.44 -1.16 15.18
C ALA A 183 -1.96 -0.36 16.38
N LEU A 184 -2.44 0.86 16.16
CA LEU A 184 -2.96 1.71 17.23
C LEU A 184 -4.26 1.19 17.83
N ASP A 185 -5.18 0.63 17.03
CA ASP A 185 -6.42 0.03 17.52
C ASP A 185 -6.11 -1.18 18.42
N ARG A 186 -5.17 -2.03 17.99
CA ARG A 186 -4.73 -3.16 18.80
C ARG A 186 -4.09 -2.73 20.10
N LEU A 187 -3.12 -1.79 20.09
CA LEU A 187 -2.54 -1.21 21.31
C LEU A 187 -3.60 -0.60 22.22
N SER A 188 -4.56 0.10 21.63
CA SER A 188 -5.64 0.72 22.40
C SER A 188 -6.51 -0.31 23.11
N ARG A 189 -6.80 -1.44 22.48
CA ARG A 189 -7.51 -2.57 23.12
C ARG A 189 -6.68 -3.21 24.23
N GLU A 190 -5.39 -3.45 23.96
CA GLU A 190 -4.48 -4.09 24.92
C GLU A 190 -4.26 -3.24 26.18
N HIS A 191 -4.25 -1.91 26.04
CA HIS A 191 -3.96 -0.97 27.12
C HIS A 191 -5.19 -0.24 27.69
N GLY A 192 -6.40 -0.55 27.22
CA GLY A 192 -7.61 0.09 27.71
C GLY A 192 -7.72 1.58 27.33
N TRP A 193 -7.36 1.95 26.08
CA TRP A 193 -7.50 3.31 25.57
C TRP A 193 -8.67 3.45 24.61
N ARG A 194 -9.28 4.61 24.58
CA ARG A 194 -10.26 5.00 23.59
C ARG A 194 -9.55 5.63 22.41
N LEU A 195 -9.54 4.97 21.26
CA LEU A 195 -8.93 5.50 20.03
C LEU A 195 -9.97 6.29 19.23
N VAL A 196 -9.65 7.52 18.88
CA VAL A 196 -10.44 8.33 17.94
C VAL A 196 -9.64 8.53 16.67
N SER A 197 -10.24 8.19 15.52
CA SER A 197 -9.61 8.40 14.22
C SER A 197 -10.12 9.69 13.57
N LEU A 198 -9.23 10.62 13.28
CA LEU A 198 -9.44 11.85 12.52
C LEU A 198 -8.54 11.80 11.30
N THR A 199 -8.99 11.12 10.24
CA THR A 199 -8.18 10.94 9.03
C THR A 199 -8.97 11.30 7.77
N LYS A 200 -8.29 11.95 6.81
CA LYS A 200 -8.89 12.44 5.57
C LYS A 200 -7.95 12.23 4.38
N ALA A 201 -8.52 11.80 3.24
CA ALA A 201 -7.76 11.55 2.01
C ALA A 201 -6.83 12.72 1.68
N SER A 202 -5.52 12.43 1.53
CA SER A 202 -4.45 13.36 1.13
C SER A 202 -4.30 14.65 1.95
N CYS A 203 -5.03 14.82 3.07
CA CYS A 203 -5.04 16.07 3.85
C CYS A 203 -3.85 16.15 4.81
N LYS A 204 -2.93 17.07 4.56
CA LYS A 204 -1.69 17.22 5.34
C LYS A 204 -1.92 17.73 6.76
N THR A 205 -1.05 17.30 7.66
CA THR A 205 -0.96 17.85 9.03
C THR A 205 -0.24 19.20 9.08
N ALA A 206 0.15 19.77 7.95
CA ALA A 206 0.67 21.12 7.83
C ALA A 206 -0.44 22.11 7.46
N ASP A 207 -0.41 23.30 8.04
CA ASP A 207 -1.28 24.42 7.67
C ASP A 207 -0.74 25.09 6.41
N VAL A 208 -0.91 24.39 5.28
CA VAL A 208 -0.55 24.79 3.92
C VAL A 208 -1.66 24.29 3.00
N THR A 209 -2.22 25.18 2.19
CA THR A 209 -3.19 24.78 1.16
C THR A 209 -2.47 24.08 0.02
N ILE A 210 -2.86 22.83 -0.25
CA ILE A 210 -2.28 21.99 -1.30
C ILE A 210 -3.23 21.83 -2.47
N ARG A 211 -2.72 21.36 -3.61
CA ARG A 211 -3.53 20.92 -4.74
C ARG A 211 -3.97 19.47 -4.55
N ALA A 212 -5.21 19.21 -4.89
CA ALA A 212 -5.73 17.85 -5.07
C ALA A 212 -6.65 17.86 -6.30
N GLU A 213 -6.53 16.84 -7.14
CA GLU A 213 -7.32 16.75 -8.39
C GLU A 213 -7.21 18.02 -9.26
N GLY A 214 -6.02 18.64 -9.31
CA GLY A 214 -5.71 19.82 -10.12
C GLY A 214 -6.21 21.18 -9.58
N ARG A 215 -6.84 21.23 -8.39
CA ARG A 215 -7.40 22.45 -7.78
C ARG A 215 -6.99 22.62 -6.32
N ALA A 216 -7.19 23.81 -5.77
CA ALA A 216 -6.98 24.08 -4.35
C ALA A 216 -7.86 23.17 -3.47
N TYR A 217 -7.27 22.57 -2.47
CA TYR A 217 -7.93 21.60 -1.58
C TYR A 217 -8.47 22.27 -0.31
N GLU A 218 -9.34 23.26 -0.47
CA GLU A 218 -9.95 24.05 0.62
C GLU A 218 -10.74 23.18 1.62
N ALA A 219 -11.34 22.08 1.14
CA ALA A 219 -12.01 21.12 2.02
C ALA A 219 -11.07 20.44 3.01
N CYS A 220 -9.76 20.30 2.67
CA CYS A 220 -8.74 19.85 3.63
C CYS A 220 -8.49 20.91 4.70
N ASP A 221 -8.35 22.18 4.33
CA ASP A 221 -8.09 23.27 5.29
C ASP A 221 -9.26 23.42 6.27
N THR A 222 -10.49 23.39 5.77
CA THR A 222 -11.71 23.40 6.58
C THR A 222 -11.80 22.20 7.52
N TRP A 223 -11.50 20.99 7.00
CA TRP A 223 -11.51 19.77 7.80
C TRP A 223 -10.38 19.79 8.86
N ARG A 224 -9.18 20.23 8.51
CA ARG A 224 -8.05 20.33 9.45
C ARG A 224 -8.38 21.26 10.62
N GLU A 225 -8.97 22.42 10.33
CA GLU A 225 -9.40 23.35 11.38
C GLU A 225 -10.51 22.73 12.27
N TRP A 226 -11.48 22.02 11.68
CA TRP A 226 -12.48 21.28 12.44
C TRP A 226 -11.85 20.19 13.31
N ALA A 227 -10.91 19.41 12.78
CA ALA A 227 -10.24 18.33 13.50
C ALA A 227 -9.42 18.88 14.68
N LEU A 228 -8.71 20.00 14.52
CA LEU A 228 -7.95 20.63 15.59
C LEU A 228 -8.88 21.12 16.71
N ARG A 229 -10.03 21.72 16.40
CA ARG A 229 -11.05 22.04 17.41
C ARG A 229 -11.55 20.79 18.14
N ARG A 230 -11.78 19.71 17.42
CA ARG A 230 -12.22 18.44 18.00
C ARG A 230 -11.16 17.84 18.93
N ILE A 231 -9.88 17.96 18.61
CA ILE A 231 -8.77 17.55 19.46
C ILE A 231 -8.74 18.38 20.75
N ALA A 232 -8.90 19.69 20.66
CA ALA A 232 -8.96 20.59 21.81
C ALA A 232 -10.13 20.25 22.77
N GLU A 233 -11.31 19.91 22.22
CA GLU A 233 -12.48 19.48 23.03
C GLU A 233 -12.22 18.14 23.75
N LEU A 234 -11.57 17.19 23.10
CA LEU A 234 -11.34 15.85 23.61
C LEU A 234 -10.19 15.79 24.64
N ARG A 235 -9.27 16.74 24.63
CA ARG A 235 -8.07 16.80 25.48
C ARG A 235 -7.39 15.44 25.60
N PRO A 236 -6.91 14.87 24.48
CA PRO A 236 -6.41 13.50 24.47
C PRO A 236 -5.13 13.36 25.28
N ALA A 237 -4.91 12.18 25.85
CA ALA A 237 -3.65 11.85 26.49
C ALA A 237 -2.48 11.72 25.50
N LEU A 238 -2.78 11.30 24.24
CA LEU A 238 -1.81 11.17 23.16
C LEU A 238 -2.47 11.52 21.82
N VAL A 239 -1.78 12.31 21.00
CA VAL A 239 -2.05 12.45 19.57
C VAL A 239 -0.91 11.82 18.78
N VAL A 240 -1.23 10.93 17.86
CA VAL A 240 -0.31 10.41 16.84
C VAL A 240 -0.66 11.10 15.54
N ALA A 241 0.19 12.02 15.10
CA ALA A 241 0.01 12.78 13.87
C ALA A 241 0.92 12.24 12.78
N ALA A 242 0.39 11.97 11.59
CA ALA A 242 1.16 11.54 10.43
C ALA A 242 0.55 12.05 9.13
N SER A 243 1.36 12.30 8.13
CA SER A 243 0.89 12.55 6.76
C SER A 243 1.97 12.20 5.73
N SER A 244 1.52 11.90 4.51
CA SER A 244 2.43 11.56 3.43
C SER A 244 3.33 12.74 3.05
N GLU A 245 4.52 12.42 2.53
CA GLU A 245 5.51 13.40 2.03
C GLU A 245 5.23 13.85 0.58
N ALA A 246 4.12 13.42 -0.02
CA ALA A 246 3.68 13.87 -1.35
C ALA A 246 2.69 15.01 -1.21
N ALA A 247 3.09 16.22 -1.64
CA ALA A 247 2.22 17.39 -1.63
C ALA A 247 2.68 18.40 -2.69
N GLU A 248 1.71 19.04 -3.34
CA GLU A 248 1.91 20.17 -4.22
C GLU A 248 1.20 21.39 -3.62
N PRO A 249 1.91 22.42 -3.17
CA PRO A 249 1.30 23.62 -2.62
C PRO A 249 0.58 24.42 -3.72
N VAL A 250 -0.50 25.13 -3.37
CA VAL A 250 -1.23 26.00 -4.31
C VAL A 250 -0.34 27.16 -4.72
N ASP A 251 0.25 27.83 -3.73
CA ASP A 251 1.12 28.96 -3.96
C ASP A 251 2.58 28.51 -4.16
N ARG A 252 3.29 29.21 -5.03
CA ARG A 252 4.70 28.96 -5.22
C ARG A 252 5.47 29.40 -3.97
N MET A 253 6.19 28.48 -3.37
CA MET A 253 7.03 28.72 -2.21
C MET A 253 8.39 29.28 -2.63
N ALA A 254 8.84 30.37 -2.00
CA ALA A 254 10.16 30.94 -2.19
C ALA A 254 11.22 30.10 -1.47
N ASP A 255 10.89 29.59 -0.27
CA ASP A 255 11.73 28.67 0.52
C ASP A 255 10.84 27.52 1.02
N PRO A 256 10.73 26.43 0.25
CA PRO A 256 9.88 25.30 0.61
C PRO A 256 10.20 24.70 1.98
N ALA A 257 11.49 24.59 2.35
CA ALA A 257 11.88 24.02 3.65
C ALA A 257 11.35 24.85 4.83
N ARG A 258 11.51 26.17 4.73
CA ARG A 258 11.05 27.11 5.77
C ARG A 258 9.52 27.20 5.83
N GLU A 259 8.87 27.29 4.67
CA GLU A 259 7.43 27.47 4.60
C GLU A 259 6.67 26.22 5.04
N TRP A 260 7.12 25.02 4.64
CA TRP A 260 6.56 23.77 5.15
C TRP A 260 6.80 23.63 6.66
N THR A 261 8.02 23.94 7.15
CA THR A 261 8.31 23.91 8.59
C THR A 261 7.34 24.81 9.36
N ALA A 262 7.12 26.05 8.91
CA ALA A 262 6.19 26.97 9.55
C ALA A 262 4.74 26.45 9.51
N GLY A 263 4.31 25.83 8.40
CA GLY A 263 2.99 25.21 8.29
C GLY A 263 2.78 24.07 9.28
N TYR A 264 3.77 23.18 9.43
CA TYR A 264 3.74 22.13 10.45
C TYR A 264 3.78 22.70 11.87
N GLU A 265 4.62 23.69 12.15
CA GLU A 265 4.71 24.32 13.47
C GLU A 265 3.38 24.93 13.93
N ARG A 266 2.63 25.58 13.04
CA ARG A 266 1.31 26.12 13.40
C ARG A 266 0.36 25.07 13.93
N VAL A 267 0.34 23.90 13.28
CA VAL A 267 -0.51 22.79 13.71
C VAL A 267 0.03 22.11 14.96
N TYR A 268 1.34 21.79 14.99
CA TYR A 268 1.91 21.03 16.10
C TYR A 268 1.90 21.83 17.43
N ARG A 269 2.06 23.15 17.41
CA ARG A 269 1.86 23.99 18.61
C ARG A 269 0.46 23.82 19.19
N ARG A 270 -0.57 23.78 18.35
CA ARG A 270 -1.96 23.55 18.80
C ARG A 270 -2.09 22.15 19.40
N LEU A 271 -1.57 21.13 18.72
CA LEU A 271 -1.62 19.76 19.23
C LEU A 271 -0.93 19.62 20.59
N VAL A 272 0.25 20.20 20.76
CA VAL A 272 1.01 20.17 22.03
C VAL A 272 0.29 20.95 23.14
N HIS A 273 -0.39 22.04 22.80
CA HIS A 273 -1.20 22.80 23.76
C HIS A 273 -2.43 22.01 24.23
N ASP A 274 -3.08 21.26 23.33
CA ASP A 274 -4.39 20.66 23.56
C ASP A 274 -4.32 19.19 24.01
N ALA A 275 -3.16 18.53 23.88
CA ALA A 275 -2.95 17.12 24.20
C ALA A 275 -1.91 16.94 25.33
N GLY A 276 -1.99 15.83 26.05
CA GLY A 276 -0.99 15.47 27.05
C GLY A 276 0.38 15.18 26.43
N ARG A 277 0.40 14.50 25.27
CA ARG A 277 1.59 14.18 24.49
C ARG A 277 1.29 14.17 23.00
N VAL A 278 2.29 14.47 22.19
CA VAL A 278 2.18 14.42 20.72
C VAL A 278 3.34 13.62 20.13
N ALA A 279 3.02 12.63 19.32
CA ALA A 279 3.95 11.90 18.48
C ALA A 279 3.74 12.32 17.03
N VAL A 280 4.77 12.80 16.37
CA VAL A 280 4.81 13.03 14.93
C VAL A 280 5.47 11.81 14.30
N LEU A 281 4.68 10.95 13.68
CA LEU A 281 5.13 9.78 12.96
C LEU A 281 5.43 10.22 11.52
N LEU A 282 6.71 10.23 11.16
CA LEU A 282 7.15 10.60 9.82
C LEU A 282 6.60 9.61 8.78
N ASP A 283 6.60 10.00 7.51
CA ASP A 283 6.08 9.11 6.47
C ASP A 283 6.91 7.82 6.34
N SER A 284 6.25 6.76 5.94
CA SER A 284 6.90 5.49 5.60
C SER A 284 7.68 5.63 4.28
N PRO A 285 8.81 4.92 4.10
CA PRO A 285 9.42 4.78 2.79
C PRO A 285 8.43 4.22 1.77
N TRP A 286 8.47 4.71 0.53
CA TRP A 286 7.59 4.27 -0.56
C TRP A 286 8.26 3.18 -1.40
N PRO A 287 7.50 2.21 -1.92
CA PRO A 287 8.03 1.21 -2.84
C PRO A 287 8.33 1.81 -4.21
N LYS A 288 9.05 1.08 -5.05
CA LYS A 288 9.31 1.45 -6.45
C LYS A 288 8.09 1.18 -7.33
N GLY A 289 7.01 1.92 -7.17
CA GLY A 289 5.73 1.68 -7.83
C GLY A 289 4.89 0.64 -7.07
N ASP A 290 3.88 0.04 -7.72
CA ASP A 290 3.00 -0.93 -7.08
C ASP A 290 3.75 -2.23 -6.74
N ALA A 291 4.02 -2.43 -5.45
CA ALA A 291 4.80 -3.57 -4.96
C ALA A 291 4.08 -4.91 -5.18
N VAL A 292 2.75 -4.94 -5.12
CA VAL A 292 1.94 -6.15 -5.30
C VAL A 292 1.97 -6.59 -6.77
N GLU A 293 1.78 -5.64 -7.70
CA GLU A 293 1.86 -5.93 -9.13
C GLU A 293 3.28 -6.32 -9.56
N CYS A 294 4.29 -5.69 -8.98
CA CYS A 294 5.67 -6.06 -9.22
C CYS A 294 5.94 -7.50 -8.78
N ALA A 295 5.51 -7.87 -7.57
CA ALA A 295 5.69 -9.22 -7.04
C ALA A 295 4.90 -10.27 -7.83
N ALA A 296 3.71 -9.94 -8.32
CA ALA A 296 2.95 -10.81 -9.21
C ALA A 296 3.72 -11.12 -10.51
N ARG A 297 4.46 -10.14 -11.04
CA ARG A 297 5.29 -10.31 -12.24
C ARG A 297 6.64 -10.97 -11.96
N HIS A 298 7.16 -10.86 -10.73
CA HIS A 298 8.49 -11.33 -10.34
C HIS A 298 8.47 -12.14 -9.03
N PRO A 299 7.61 -13.17 -8.89
CA PRO A 299 7.36 -13.85 -7.62
C PRO A 299 8.60 -14.55 -7.04
N LEU A 300 9.55 -14.95 -7.90
CA LEU A 300 10.81 -15.59 -7.53
C LEU A 300 12.01 -14.63 -7.59
N ARG A 301 11.79 -13.33 -7.84
CA ARG A 301 12.84 -12.30 -7.96
C ARG A 301 12.38 -10.98 -7.38
N LEU A 302 11.98 -10.98 -6.11
CA LEU A 302 11.47 -9.80 -5.39
C LEU A 302 12.47 -8.64 -5.34
N GLY A 303 13.77 -8.89 -5.51
CA GLY A 303 14.77 -7.83 -5.65
C GLY A 303 14.47 -6.82 -6.77
N ASN A 304 13.70 -7.21 -7.80
CA ASN A 304 13.24 -6.29 -8.84
C ASN A 304 12.19 -5.27 -8.31
N CYS A 305 11.54 -5.59 -7.21
CA CYS A 305 10.46 -4.81 -6.58
C CYS A 305 10.93 -3.95 -5.41
N GLU A 306 12.19 -4.07 -5.03
CA GLU A 306 12.77 -3.33 -3.93
C GLU A 306 13.16 -1.92 -4.36
N ALA A 307 12.89 -0.93 -3.52
CA ALA A 307 13.36 0.43 -3.68
C ALA A 307 14.71 0.64 -2.98
N ASP A 308 15.59 1.45 -3.54
CA ASP A 308 16.71 1.97 -2.75
C ASP A 308 16.17 2.87 -1.64
N ARG A 309 16.76 2.78 -0.43
CA ARG A 309 16.28 3.54 0.73
C ARG A 309 16.24 5.06 0.48
N ARG A 310 17.19 5.60 -0.29
CA ARG A 310 17.24 7.04 -0.57
C ARG A 310 16.10 7.46 -1.51
N GLU A 311 15.81 6.62 -2.50
CA GLU A 311 14.71 6.84 -3.46
C GLU A 311 13.33 6.61 -2.81
N ALA A 312 13.27 5.72 -1.79
CA ALA A 312 12.06 5.42 -1.04
C ALA A 312 11.57 6.58 -0.15
N ILE A 313 12.45 7.51 0.24
CA ILE A 313 12.05 8.76 0.92
C ILE A 313 11.51 9.73 -0.12
N ARG A 314 10.20 9.90 -0.16
CA ARG A 314 9.49 10.63 -1.22
C ARG A 314 9.87 12.10 -1.31
N SER A 315 9.97 12.77 -0.17
CA SER A 315 10.41 14.16 -0.09
C SER A 315 11.27 14.41 1.16
N PRO A 316 12.59 14.44 1.03
CA PRO A 316 13.46 14.80 2.14
C PRO A 316 13.14 16.18 2.74
N VAL A 317 12.66 17.13 1.92
CA VAL A 317 12.29 18.49 2.36
C VAL A 317 11.08 18.43 3.30
N LEU A 318 9.99 17.75 2.92
CA LEU A 318 8.80 17.65 3.76
C LEU A 318 9.09 16.85 5.03
N ARG A 319 9.87 15.78 4.90
CA ARG A 319 10.28 14.93 6.02
C ARG A 319 11.04 15.74 7.09
N GLU A 320 12.07 16.46 6.68
CA GLU A 320 12.85 17.28 7.61
C GLU A 320 12.04 18.46 8.15
N ALA A 321 11.17 19.08 7.33
CA ALA A 321 10.28 20.14 7.78
C ALA A 321 9.34 19.66 8.90
N ALA A 322 8.72 18.49 8.75
CA ALA A 322 7.87 17.89 9.77
C ALA A 322 8.67 17.55 11.05
N ALA A 323 9.85 16.95 10.89
CA ALA A 323 10.72 16.61 12.01
C ALA A 323 11.25 17.85 12.74
N ALA A 324 11.67 18.89 12.03
CA ALA A 324 12.13 20.16 12.61
C ALA A 324 11.00 20.87 13.37
N ALA A 325 9.80 20.95 12.78
CA ALA A 325 8.62 21.51 13.42
C ALA A 325 8.25 20.76 14.70
N ALA A 326 8.27 19.43 14.68
CA ALA A 326 8.00 18.60 15.85
C ALA A 326 9.00 18.90 16.98
N ARG A 327 10.31 18.89 16.69
CA ARG A 327 11.36 19.22 17.68
C ARG A 327 11.19 20.63 18.27
N ARG A 328 10.89 21.63 17.44
CA ARG A 328 10.72 23.02 17.89
C ARG A 328 9.47 23.23 18.74
N THR A 329 8.45 22.41 18.57
CA THR A 329 7.19 22.51 19.32
C THR A 329 7.14 21.61 20.55
N GLY A 330 8.13 20.75 20.76
CA GLY A 330 8.15 19.79 21.88
C GLY A 330 7.39 18.49 21.58
N ALA A 331 6.96 18.26 20.35
CA ALA A 331 6.41 16.98 19.94
C ALA A 331 7.52 15.94 19.70
N ALA A 332 7.27 14.69 20.04
CA ALA A 332 8.21 13.61 19.80
C ALA A 332 8.20 13.18 18.33
N VAL A 333 9.39 13.05 17.74
CA VAL A 333 9.55 12.54 16.36
C VAL A 333 9.70 11.03 16.39
N VAL A 334 8.86 10.30 15.66
CA VAL A 334 8.97 8.85 15.46
C VAL A 334 9.25 8.60 13.98
N ASP A 335 10.38 7.96 13.68
CA ASP A 335 10.76 7.61 12.30
C ASP A 335 10.48 6.13 12.03
N PRO A 336 9.47 5.79 11.20
CA PRO A 336 9.15 4.41 10.86
C PRO A 336 10.06 3.82 9.76
N ALA A 337 10.94 4.61 9.17
CA ALA A 337 11.78 4.11 8.07
C ALA A 337 12.59 2.85 8.44
N PRO A 338 13.15 2.71 9.67
CA PRO A 338 13.82 1.47 10.07
C PRO A 338 12.90 0.25 10.21
N TRP A 339 11.59 0.46 10.28
CA TRP A 339 10.60 -0.62 10.37
C TRP A 339 10.24 -1.23 9.02
N LEU A 340 10.65 -0.60 7.90
CA LEU A 340 10.35 -1.05 6.54
C LEU A 340 11.63 -1.31 5.74
N CYS A 341 12.71 -0.61 6.07
CA CYS A 341 13.96 -0.64 5.32
C CYS A 341 15.16 -0.81 6.24
N PRO A 342 16.19 -1.55 5.88
CA PRO A 342 17.44 -1.55 6.62
C PRO A 342 18.06 -0.14 6.60
N ARG A 343 18.99 0.13 7.54
CA ARG A 343 19.68 1.45 7.59
C ARG A 343 20.43 1.79 6.32
N ALA A 344 20.95 0.78 5.64
CA ALA A 344 21.59 0.90 4.33
C ALA A 344 21.09 -0.23 3.43
N GLY A 345 20.88 0.07 2.13
CA GLY A 345 20.45 -0.91 1.15
C GLY A 345 19.02 -0.71 0.67
N ARG A 346 18.36 -1.80 0.32
CA ARG A 346 17.07 -1.81 -0.36
C ARG A 346 15.93 -2.15 0.59
N CYS A 347 14.80 -1.53 0.38
CA CYS A 347 13.57 -1.76 1.13
C CYS A 347 12.84 -2.98 0.54
N PRO A 348 12.66 -4.08 1.30
CA PRO A 348 12.03 -5.28 0.78
C PRO A 348 10.53 -5.10 0.55
N ALA A 349 9.97 -5.82 -0.42
CA ALA A 349 8.54 -5.89 -0.63
C ALA A 349 7.84 -6.85 0.36
N VAL A 350 8.56 -7.84 0.88
CA VAL A 350 8.07 -8.86 1.82
C VAL A 350 9.07 -9.02 2.95
N VAL A 351 8.59 -9.05 4.18
CA VAL A 351 9.37 -9.36 5.39
C VAL A 351 8.72 -10.54 6.08
N ALA A 352 9.51 -11.58 6.31
CA ALA A 352 9.00 -12.85 6.81
C ALA A 352 7.88 -13.39 5.89
N ASP A 353 6.68 -13.66 6.41
CA ASP A 353 5.53 -14.12 5.63
C ASP A 353 4.58 -13.00 5.18
N THR A 354 4.95 -11.71 5.37
CA THR A 354 3.99 -10.61 5.25
C THR A 354 4.45 -9.57 4.22
N PHE A 355 3.52 -9.12 3.37
CA PHE A 355 3.74 -8.04 2.42
C PHE A 355 3.87 -6.70 3.15
N VAL A 356 4.92 -5.91 2.79
CA VAL A 356 5.19 -4.61 3.43
C VAL A 356 4.25 -3.52 2.92
N TYR A 357 3.96 -3.50 1.62
CA TYR A 357 3.17 -2.43 0.98
C TYR A 357 1.90 -2.99 0.34
N ARG A 358 0.82 -2.22 0.38
CA ARG A 358 -0.45 -2.56 -0.24
C ARG A 358 -0.55 -2.06 -1.70
N ASP A 359 0.07 -0.93 -1.98
CA ASP A 359 0.06 -0.23 -3.26
C ASP A 359 1.37 0.55 -3.45
N GLU A 360 1.38 1.57 -4.29
CA GLU A 360 2.57 2.39 -4.58
C GLU A 360 3.01 3.32 -3.45
N SER A 361 2.29 3.41 -2.32
CA SER A 361 2.64 4.36 -1.23
C SER A 361 2.28 3.89 0.17
N HIS A 362 1.27 3.03 0.32
CA HIS A 362 0.75 2.66 1.63
C HIS A 362 1.34 1.34 2.15
N VAL A 363 1.58 1.31 3.44
CA VAL A 363 1.88 0.08 4.18
C VAL A 363 0.67 -0.85 4.16
N ALA A 364 0.92 -2.15 3.97
CA ALA A 364 -0.13 -3.18 4.00
C ALA A 364 -0.72 -3.31 5.41
N GLU A 365 -2.03 -3.59 5.48
CA GLU A 365 -2.73 -3.70 6.78
C GLU A 365 -2.14 -4.80 7.66
N GLY A 366 -1.84 -5.97 7.09
CA GLY A 366 -1.23 -7.09 7.81
C GLY A 366 0.12 -6.72 8.41
N TYR A 367 0.95 -5.99 7.63
CA TYR A 367 2.25 -5.51 8.11
C TYR A 367 2.10 -4.49 9.24
N ALA A 368 1.28 -3.45 9.04
CA ALA A 368 1.02 -2.45 10.08
C ALA A 368 0.49 -3.09 11.37
N ARG A 369 -0.39 -4.07 11.27
CA ARG A 369 -0.90 -4.85 12.41
C ARG A 369 0.20 -5.65 13.11
N ALA A 370 1.09 -6.30 12.35
CA ALA A 370 2.21 -7.04 12.90
C ALA A 370 3.20 -6.14 13.65
N LEU A 371 3.32 -4.87 13.25
CA LEU A 371 4.16 -3.87 13.90
C LEU A 371 3.62 -3.35 15.24
N THR A 372 2.47 -3.83 15.74
CA THR A 372 1.92 -3.43 17.04
C THR A 372 2.93 -3.46 18.18
N PRO A 373 3.74 -4.53 18.39
CA PRO A 373 4.74 -4.55 19.48
C PRO A 373 5.85 -3.53 19.28
N VAL A 374 6.26 -3.27 18.03
CA VAL A 374 7.31 -2.30 17.69
C VAL A 374 6.83 -0.87 17.97
N LEU A 375 5.63 -0.51 17.52
CA LEU A 375 5.02 0.80 17.81
C LEU A 375 4.79 0.97 19.32
N GLY A 376 4.35 -0.08 20.00
CA GLY A 376 4.17 -0.08 21.46
C GLY A 376 5.48 0.12 22.21
N GLN A 377 6.57 -0.51 21.77
CA GLN A 377 7.90 -0.29 22.31
C GLN A 377 8.33 1.18 22.13
N GLU A 378 8.21 1.73 20.92
CA GLU A 378 8.57 3.11 20.62
C GLU A 378 7.79 4.13 21.47
N ILE A 379 6.48 3.89 21.64
CA ILE A 379 5.61 4.72 22.50
C ILE A 379 6.09 4.68 23.97
N ARG A 380 6.47 3.52 24.49
CA ARG A 380 7.00 3.39 25.86
C ARG A 380 8.36 4.03 26.03
N ASP A 381 9.31 3.72 25.14
CA ASP A 381 10.71 4.17 25.24
C ASP A 381 10.83 5.69 25.15
N ARG A 382 9.89 6.35 24.45
CA ARG A 382 9.79 7.82 24.40
C ARG A 382 8.90 8.42 25.47
N GLY A 383 8.40 7.65 26.42
CA GLY A 383 7.50 8.15 27.46
C GLY A 383 6.17 8.70 26.94
N LEU A 384 5.70 8.24 25.78
CA LEU A 384 4.46 8.73 25.12
C LEU A 384 3.22 7.98 25.59
N ALA A 385 3.37 6.86 26.28
CA ALA A 385 2.23 6.08 26.75
C ALA A 385 1.32 6.95 27.63
N PRO A 386 -0.03 6.92 27.41
CA PRO A 386 -0.97 7.47 28.35
C PRO A 386 -0.71 6.90 29.76
N GLY A 387 -0.45 7.78 30.73
CA GLY A 387 -0.11 7.37 32.12
C GLY A 387 -1.12 6.36 32.71
N PRO A 388 -0.84 5.71 33.84
CA PRO A 388 -1.75 4.74 34.45
C PRO A 388 -3.12 5.30 34.83
#